data_bdb9e05ee9148875f7c19f06f27ce144
#
_entry.id   bdb9e05ee9148875f7c19f06f27ce144
#
_cell.length_a   1.000
_cell.length_b   1.000
_cell.length_c   1.000
_cell.angle_alpha   90.00
_cell.angle_beta   90.00
_cell.angle_gamma   90.00
#
_symmetry.space_group_name_H-M   'P 1'
#
loop_
_entity.id
_entity.type
_entity.pdbx_description
1 polymer ?
#
loop_
_entity_poly.entity_id
_entity_poly.type
_entity_poly.pdbx_seq_one_letter_code
_entity_poly.pdbx_strand_id
1 'polypeptide(L)'
;MLDKPFQIRGFEEQYLDQVVHINWTCLPENYGSYFFMDLYKRFPKAFLIALADGKVAGYIMCRTETGFSEFGGLRVVRKGHVVSLAVLPEFRRMGIGRALLEGALNGVLEYGAKECYLEVRVSNESAIRLYESFGFESVTKTRGYYRDGEEALVMCKRF
;
A
#
# COMPACT_ATOMS: atom_id res chain seq x y z
N MET A 1 8.81 15.55 -24.07
CA MET A 1 8.36 14.69 -22.97
C MET A 1 7.58 15.55 -21.98
N LEU A 2 6.35 15.19 -21.72
CA LEU A 2 5.54 15.93 -20.74
C LEU A 2 5.98 15.52 -19.33
N ASP A 3 6.28 16.49 -18.50
CA ASP A 3 6.58 16.24 -17.10
C ASP A 3 5.34 15.68 -16.42
N LYS A 4 5.53 14.65 -15.58
CA LYS A 4 4.42 14.14 -14.78
C LYS A 4 3.99 15.22 -13.79
N PRO A 5 2.67 15.38 -13.55
CA PRO A 5 2.17 16.41 -12.61
C PRO A 5 2.47 16.10 -11.15
N PHE A 6 3.20 15.02 -10.87
CA PHE A 6 3.58 14.60 -9.53
C PHE A 6 4.95 13.92 -9.52
N GLN A 7 5.54 13.82 -8.35
CA GLN A 7 6.82 13.17 -8.13
C GLN A 7 6.70 12.13 -7.01
N ILE A 8 7.22 10.92 -7.24
CA ILE A 8 7.28 9.88 -6.19
C ILE A 8 8.60 10.04 -5.45
N ARG A 9 8.53 10.05 -4.12
CA ARG A 9 9.69 10.17 -3.24
C ARG A 9 9.55 9.25 -2.03
N GLY A 10 10.67 8.94 -1.38
CA GLY A 10 10.65 8.28 -0.08
C GLY A 10 9.97 9.17 0.97
N PHE A 11 9.22 8.54 1.87
CA PHE A 11 8.66 9.25 3.01
C PHE A 11 9.79 9.81 3.89
N GLU A 12 9.57 10.98 4.47
CA GLU A 12 10.44 11.58 5.48
C GLU A 12 9.57 12.15 6.60
N GLU A 13 10.13 12.27 7.79
CA GLU A 13 9.38 12.72 8.97
C GLU A 13 8.68 14.06 8.78
N GLN A 14 9.26 14.97 7.99
CA GLN A 14 8.64 16.25 7.69
C GLN A 14 7.26 16.13 7.04
N TYR A 15 6.95 14.99 6.43
CA TYR A 15 5.66 14.76 5.76
C TYR A 15 4.66 14.01 6.63
N LEU A 16 5.01 13.69 7.88
CA LEU A 16 4.18 12.85 8.74
C LEU A 16 2.77 13.39 8.92
N ASP A 17 2.64 14.67 9.23
CA ASP A 17 1.33 15.27 9.48
C ASP A 17 0.43 15.20 8.23
N GLN A 18 1.00 15.41 7.05
CA GLN A 18 0.25 15.30 5.81
C GLN A 18 -0.19 13.86 5.52
N VAL A 19 0.69 12.89 5.76
CA VAL A 19 0.37 11.47 5.55
C VAL A 19 -0.72 11.02 6.53
N VAL A 20 -0.60 11.39 7.80
CA VAL A 20 -1.64 11.09 8.82
C VAL A 20 -2.98 11.70 8.40
N HIS A 21 -2.97 12.95 7.93
CA HIS A 21 -4.17 13.61 7.43
C HIS A 21 -4.82 12.84 6.28
N ILE A 22 -4.03 12.37 5.30
CA ILE A 22 -4.53 11.59 4.18
C ILE A 22 -5.15 10.27 4.67
N ASN A 23 -4.49 9.59 5.60
CA ASN A 23 -5.00 8.35 6.18
C ASN A 23 -6.37 8.57 6.82
N TRP A 24 -6.50 9.61 7.64
CA TRP A 24 -7.76 9.91 8.33
C TRP A 24 -8.85 10.41 7.38
N THR A 25 -8.48 11.10 6.32
CA THR A 25 -9.43 11.62 5.33
C THR A 25 -9.97 10.52 4.41
N CYS A 26 -9.08 9.61 3.97
CA CYS A 26 -9.40 8.66 2.88
C CYS A 26 -9.80 7.28 3.36
N LEU A 27 -9.37 6.86 4.53
CA LEU A 27 -9.52 5.48 4.99
C LEU A 27 -10.19 5.43 6.36
N PRO A 28 -11.06 4.43 6.61
CA PRO A 28 -11.61 4.21 7.95
C PRO A 28 -10.60 3.53 8.90
N GLU A 29 -9.57 2.86 8.36
CA GLU A 29 -8.51 2.22 9.14
C GLU A 29 -7.43 3.24 9.44
N ASN A 30 -7.51 3.87 10.63
CA ASN A 30 -6.61 4.95 11.03
C ASN A 30 -5.54 4.45 12.00
N TYR A 31 -4.33 4.93 11.79
CA TYR A 31 -3.17 4.57 12.60
C TYR A 31 -2.64 5.81 13.33
N GLY A 32 -2.03 5.60 14.48
CA GLY A 32 -1.33 6.66 15.19
C GLY A 32 0.02 6.99 14.54
N SER A 33 0.54 8.18 14.84
CA SER A 33 1.83 8.66 14.31
C SER A 33 2.96 7.70 14.59
N TYR A 34 2.96 7.04 15.76
CA TYR A 34 3.98 6.07 16.13
C TYR A 34 4.08 4.92 15.12
N PHE A 35 2.93 4.42 14.66
CA PHE A 35 2.89 3.30 13.70
C PHE A 35 3.53 3.68 12.37
N PHE A 36 3.21 4.89 11.86
CA PHE A 36 3.83 5.39 10.62
C PHE A 36 5.34 5.51 10.77
N MET A 37 5.81 6.07 11.88
CA MET A 37 7.23 6.24 12.11
C MET A 37 7.95 4.92 12.32
N ASP A 38 7.32 3.94 12.96
CA ASP A 38 7.87 2.59 13.12
C ASP A 38 8.10 1.93 11.77
N LEU A 39 7.11 1.96 10.88
CA LEU A 39 7.26 1.39 9.54
C LEU A 39 8.30 2.13 8.72
N TYR A 40 8.37 3.45 8.86
CA TYR A 40 9.39 4.24 8.18
C TYR A 40 10.80 3.83 8.61
N LYS A 41 11.02 3.69 9.91
CA LYS A 41 12.34 3.31 10.44
C LYS A 41 12.76 1.91 10.02
N ARG A 42 11.80 0.99 9.95
CA ARG A 42 12.06 -0.41 9.61
C ARG A 42 12.11 -0.68 8.11
N PHE A 43 11.27 -0.01 7.33
CA PHE A 43 11.08 -0.30 5.90
C PHE A 43 11.05 0.97 5.05
N PRO A 44 12.10 1.84 5.13
CA PRO A 44 12.07 3.12 4.42
C PRO A 44 11.95 3.00 2.90
N LYS A 45 12.44 1.92 2.30
CA LYS A 45 12.36 1.72 0.85
C LYS A 45 10.96 1.36 0.36
N ALA A 46 10.07 0.99 1.27
CA ALA A 46 8.70 0.61 0.96
C ALA A 46 7.67 1.57 1.57
N PHE A 47 8.11 2.76 1.95
CA PHE A 47 7.23 3.84 2.42
C PHE A 47 7.47 5.07 1.54
N LEU A 48 6.52 5.32 0.62
CA LEU A 48 6.68 6.34 -0.41
C LEU A 48 5.53 7.35 -0.35
N ILE A 49 5.81 8.55 -0.84
CA ILE A 49 4.80 9.60 -0.99
C ILE A 49 4.81 10.10 -2.44
N ALA A 50 3.69 10.68 -2.83
CA ALA A 50 3.57 11.43 -4.07
C ALA A 50 3.44 12.90 -3.73
N LEU A 51 4.28 13.74 -4.31
CA LEU A 51 4.20 15.20 -4.18
C LEU A 51 3.57 15.77 -5.45
N ALA A 52 2.54 16.57 -5.29
CA ALA A 52 1.89 17.29 -6.37
C ALA A 52 1.58 18.71 -5.88
N ASP A 53 1.91 19.71 -6.67
CA ASP A 53 1.72 21.11 -6.31
C ASP A 53 2.31 21.46 -4.93
N GLY A 54 3.46 20.89 -4.60
CA GLY A 54 4.15 21.11 -3.33
C GLY A 54 3.53 20.46 -2.11
N LYS A 55 2.53 19.59 -2.29
CA LYS A 55 1.82 18.90 -1.21
C LYS A 55 1.94 17.39 -1.36
N VAL A 56 1.78 16.67 -0.24
CA VAL A 56 1.61 15.22 -0.30
C VAL A 56 0.20 14.93 -0.83
N ALA A 57 0.14 14.29 -1.99
CA ALA A 57 -1.12 13.91 -2.65
C ALA A 57 -1.57 12.51 -2.32
N GLY A 58 -0.64 11.64 -1.92
CA GLY A 58 -0.90 10.26 -1.59
C GLY A 58 0.33 9.60 -0.99
N TYR A 59 0.15 8.40 -0.46
CA TYR A 59 1.22 7.62 0.14
C TYR A 59 0.96 6.13 0.00
N ILE A 60 2.00 5.35 0.16
CA ILE A 60 1.92 3.91 0.35
C ILE A 60 2.91 3.51 1.44
N MET A 61 2.50 2.62 2.34
CA MET A 61 3.43 2.03 3.29
C MET A 61 3.27 0.52 3.31
N CYS A 62 4.40 -0.16 3.21
CA CYS A 62 4.49 -1.60 3.22
C CYS A 62 5.49 -2.05 4.27
N ARG A 63 5.40 -3.32 4.63
CA ARG A 63 6.38 -3.99 5.49
C ARG A 63 6.74 -5.34 4.89
N THR A 64 7.77 -5.97 5.39
CA THR A 64 8.07 -7.35 5.05
C THR A 64 8.06 -8.21 6.31
N GLU A 65 7.69 -9.45 6.15
CA GLU A 65 7.59 -10.41 7.24
C GLU A 65 7.88 -11.81 6.73
N THR A 66 8.24 -12.72 7.62
CA THR A 66 8.44 -14.13 7.29
C THR A 66 7.27 -14.91 7.85
N GLY A 67 6.65 -15.74 7.02
CA GLY A 67 5.49 -16.52 7.43
C GLY A 67 5.04 -17.46 6.33
N PHE A 68 3.92 -18.12 6.54
CA PHE A 68 3.35 -19.02 5.53
C PHE A 68 2.91 -18.22 4.29
N SER A 69 3.13 -18.84 3.12
CA SER A 69 2.69 -18.27 1.85
C SER A 69 1.18 -18.02 1.86
N GLU A 70 0.77 -16.86 1.35
CA GLU A 70 -0.65 -16.53 1.18
C GLU A 70 -1.33 -17.39 0.11
N PHE A 71 -0.54 -18.04 -0.76
CA PHE A 71 -1.06 -18.97 -1.76
C PHE A 71 -1.43 -20.34 -1.17
N GLY A 72 -1.21 -20.55 0.12
CA GLY A 72 -1.59 -21.77 0.84
C GLY A 72 -0.41 -22.74 1.04
N GLY A 73 -0.71 -23.84 1.70
CA GLY A 73 0.29 -24.85 2.05
C GLY A 73 1.10 -24.47 3.28
N LEU A 74 2.18 -25.22 3.52
CA LEU A 74 3.05 -25.05 4.69
C LEU A 74 4.38 -24.38 4.34
N ARG A 75 4.49 -23.81 3.16
CA ARG A 75 5.72 -23.16 2.71
C ARG A 75 5.90 -21.82 3.43
N VAL A 76 7.07 -21.65 4.05
CA VAL A 76 7.46 -20.41 4.71
C VAL A 76 8.24 -19.54 3.73
N VAL A 77 7.83 -18.29 3.59
CA VAL A 77 8.44 -17.35 2.65
C VAL A 77 8.61 -15.97 3.29
N ARG A 78 9.53 -15.18 2.75
CA ARG A 78 9.60 -13.75 3.03
C ARG A 78 8.56 -13.08 2.16
N LYS A 79 7.64 -12.34 2.76
CA LYS A 79 6.54 -11.69 2.02
C LYS A 79 6.40 -10.22 2.37
N GLY A 80 6.03 -9.43 1.38
CA GLY A 80 5.66 -8.05 1.55
C GLY A 80 4.18 -7.94 1.92
N HIS A 81 3.83 -6.93 2.67
CA HIS A 81 2.45 -6.60 3.01
C HIS A 81 2.21 -5.13 2.72
N VAL A 82 1.30 -4.84 1.81
CA VAL A 82 0.83 -3.47 1.60
C VAL A 82 -0.11 -3.12 2.75
N VAL A 83 0.39 -2.33 3.69
CA VAL A 83 -0.38 -1.99 4.91
C VAL A 83 -1.41 -0.93 4.61
N SER A 84 -1.04 0.09 3.83
CA SER A 84 -1.93 1.21 3.55
C SER A 84 -1.52 1.93 2.27
N LEU A 85 -2.52 2.28 1.45
CA LEU A 85 -2.35 3.05 0.22
C LEU A 85 -3.54 3.99 0.10
N ALA A 86 -3.28 5.28 -0.04
CA ALA A 86 -4.34 6.26 -0.20
C ALA A 86 -3.87 7.45 -1.05
N VAL A 87 -4.79 7.98 -1.84
CA VAL A 87 -4.59 9.17 -2.66
C VAL A 87 -5.77 10.11 -2.39
N LEU A 88 -5.46 11.39 -2.11
CA LEU A 88 -6.51 12.39 -1.88
C LEU A 88 -7.45 12.47 -3.09
N PRO A 89 -8.76 12.69 -2.86
CA PRO A 89 -9.75 12.71 -3.95
C PRO A 89 -9.39 13.65 -5.11
N GLU A 90 -8.89 14.85 -4.78
CA GLU A 90 -8.55 15.87 -5.79
C GLU A 90 -7.35 15.49 -6.66
N PHE A 91 -6.58 14.48 -6.26
CA PHE A 91 -5.41 14.01 -7.02
C PHE A 91 -5.60 12.62 -7.63
N ARG A 92 -6.82 12.09 -7.61
CA ARG A 92 -7.11 10.79 -8.22
C ARG A 92 -7.16 10.88 -9.74
N ARG A 93 -7.05 9.72 -10.41
CA ARG A 93 -7.03 9.57 -11.87
C ARG A 93 -5.83 10.24 -12.56
N MET A 94 -4.75 10.44 -11.83
CA MET A 94 -3.49 10.97 -12.36
C MET A 94 -2.40 9.90 -12.46
N GLY A 95 -2.69 8.67 -12.05
CA GLY A 95 -1.71 7.59 -12.04
C GLY A 95 -0.86 7.52 -10.77
N ILE A 96 -1.20 8.26 -9.73
CA ILE A 96 -0.43 8.31 -8.48
C ILE A 96 -0.45 6.96 -7.76
N GLY A 97 -1.63 6.35 -7.60
CA GLY A 97 -1.73 5.04 -6.95
C GLY A 97 -0.89 3.98 -7.64
N ARG A 98 -0.91 3.97 -8.96
CA ARG A 98 -0.11 3.06 -9.78
C ARG A 98 1.39 3.29 -9.55
N ALA A 99 1.83 4.53 -9.57
CA ALA A 99 3.24 4.87 -9.39
C ALA A 99 3.74 4.54 -7.98
N LEU A 100 2.90 4.81 -6.96
CA LEU A 100 3.21 4.45 -5.58
C LEU A 100 3.36 2.94 -5.42
N LEU A 101 2.42 2.17 -5.95
CA LEU A 101 2.43 0.72 -5.86
C LEU A 101 3.66 0.13 -6.54
N GLU A 102 3.99 0.60 -7.76
CA GLU A 102 5.18 0.16 -8.48
C GLU A 102 6.45 0.38 -7.65
N GLY A 103 6.61 1.59 -7.10
CA GLY A 103 7.78 1.91 -6.29
C GLY A 103 7.87 1.06 -5.02
N ALA A 104 6.74 0.86 -4.34
CA ALA A 104 6.72 0.06 -3.12
C ALA A 104 6.98 -1.42 -3.37
N LEU A 105 6.50 -1.97 -4.49
CA LEU A 105 6.80 -3.36 -4.86
C LEU A 105 8.31 -3.54 -5.10
N ASN A 106 8.95 -2.57 -5.75
CA ASN A 106 10.41 -2.59 -5.88
C ASN A 106 11.10 -2.54 -4.51
N GLY A 107 10.57 -1.76 -3.59
CA GLY A 107 11.09 -1.68 -2.22
C GLY A 107 11.01 -3.01 -1.47
N VAL A 108 9.87 -3.69 -1.52
CA VAL A 108 9.73 -4.99 -0.83
C VAL A 108 10.60 -6.07 -1.49
N LEU A 109 10.80 -6.00 -2.80
CA LEU A 109 11.75 -6.88 -3.50
C LEU A 109 13.17 -6.71 -2.97
N GLU A 110 13.60 -5.47 -2.75
CA GLU A 110 14.92 -5.20 -2.18
C GLU A 110 15.09 -5.78 -0.78
N TYR A 111 13.99 -5.92 -0.02
CA TYR A 111 14.01 -6.58 1.29
C TYR A 111 13.92 -8.10 1.19
N GLY A 112 13.93 -8.65 -0.01
CA GLY A 112 13.96 -10.10 -0.24
C GLY A 112 12.60 -10.78 -0.30
N ALA A 113 11.52 -10.02 -0.46
CA ALA A 113 10.18 -10.59 -0.56
C ALA A 113 10.06 -11.49 -1.80
N LYS A 114 9.41 -12.63 -1.63
CA LYS A 114 9.12 -13.59 -2.71
C LYS A 114 7.67 -13.49 -3.18
N GLU A 115 6.83 -12.91 -2.35
CA GLU A 115 5.45 -12.59 -2.68
C GLU A 115 5.03 -11.34 -1.92
N CYS A 116 3.93 -10.72 -2.32
CA CYS A 116 3.37 -9.56 -1.65
C CYS A 116 1.86 -9.70 -1.57
N TYR A 117 1.28 -9.39 -0.42
CA TYR A 117 -0.16 -9.51 -0.23
C TYR A 117 -0.77 -8.23 0.34
N LEU A 118 -2.06 -8.13 0.25
CA LEU A 118 -2.85 -7.02 0.76
C LEU A 118 -4.28 -7.46 1.06
N GLU A 119 -4.97 -6.66 1.84
CA GLU A 119 -6.41 -6.78 2.07
C GLU A 119 -7.10 -5.58 1.42
N VAL A 120 -8.21 -5.83 0.74
CA VAL A 120 -9.00 -4.80 0.09
C VAL A 120 -10.47 -5.10 0.29
N ARG A 121 -11.29 -4.06 0.49
CA ARG A 121 -12.74 -4.23 0.61
C ARG A 121 -13.27 -4.86 -0.67
N VAL A 122 -14.16 -5.86 -0.53
CA VAL A 122 -14.76 -6.53 -1.69
C VAL A 122 -15.50 -5.56 -2.61
N SER A 123 -16.00 -4.45 -2.05
CA SER A 123 -16.70 -3.41 -2.81
C SER A 123 -15.78 -2.44 -3.55
N ASN A 124 -14.48 -2.43 -3.24
CA ASN A 124 -13.55 -1.47 -3.82
C ASN A 124 -13.04 -1.94 -5.18
N GLU A 125 -13.92 -1.87 -6.19
CA GLU A 125 -13.64 -2.37 -7.54
C GLU A 125 -12.45 -1.70 -8.21
N SER A 126 -12.30 -0.38 -8.04
CA SER A 126 -11.20 0.35 -8.68
C SER A 126 -9.84 -0.06 -8.13
N ALA A 127 -9.75 -0.27 -6.82
CA ALA A 127 -8.51 -0.75 -6.19
C ALA A 127 -8.20 -2.19 -6.62
N ILE A 128 -9.23 -3.05 -6.64
CA ILE A 128 -9.04 -4.44 -7.08
C ILE A 128 -8.50 -4.49 -8.51
N ARG A 129 -9.07 -3.69 -9.42
CA ARG A 129 -8.56 -3.61 -10.80
C ARG A 129 -7.12 -3.13 -10.88
N LEU A 130 -6.75 -2.15 -10.03
CA LEU A 130 -5.37 -1.68 -9.96
C LEU A 130 -4.44 -2.83 -9.57
N TYR A 131 -4.78 -3.55 -8.50
CA TYR A 131 -3.95 -4.66 -8.03
C TYR A 131 -3.87 -5.78 -9.05
N GLU A 132 -4.99 -6.15 -9.67
CA GLU A 132 -4.98 -7.15 -10.74
C GLU A 132 -4.06 -6.75 -11.90
N SER A 133 -4.02 -5.46 -12.24
CA SER A 133 -3.14 -4.97 -13.32
C SER A 133 -1.65 -5.13 -12.99
N PHE A 134 -1.31 -5.30 -11.70
CA PHE A 134 0.06 -5.60 -11.26
C PHE A 134 0.32 -7.10 -11.06
N GLY A 135 -0.66 -7.95 -11.37
CA GLY A 135 -0.52 -9.39 -11.24
C GLY A 135 -0.94 -9.97 -9.90
N PHE A 136 -1.60 -9.18 -9.05
CA PHE A 136 -2.21 -9.70 -7.83
C PHE A 136 -3.41 -10.56 -8.18
N GLU A 137 -3.56 -11.68 -7.45
CA GLU A 137 -4.67 -12.62 -7.60
C GLU A 137 -5.43 -12.70 -6.28
N SER A 138 -6.73 -12.92 -6.36
CA SER A 138 -7.55 -13.18 -5.16
C SER A 138 -7.24 -14.56 -4.62
N VAL A 139 -6.84 -14.65 -3.36
CA VAL A 139 -6.48 -15.94 -2.75
C VAL A 139 -7.47 -16.38 -1.67
N THR A 140 -8.10 -15.44 -0.95
CA THR A 140 -9.12 -15.79 0.03
C THR A 140 -9.95 -14.56 0.38
N LYS A 141 -11.03 -14.77 1.12
CA LYS A 141 -11.87 -13.71 1.70
C LYS A 141 -11.89 -13.86 3.21
N THR A 142 -11.82 -12.74 3.92
CA THR A 142 -11.93 -12.71 5.38
C THR A 142 -13.22 -11.99 5.76
N ARG A 143 -14.18 -12.75 6.30
CA ARG A 143 -15.47 -12.19 6.71
C ARG A 143 -15.31 -11.28 7.91
N GLY A 144 -16.09 -10.19 7.92
CA GLY A 144 -16.11 -9.27 9.06
C GLY A 144 -14.77 -8.61 9.35
N TYR A 145 -13.91 -8.49 8.37
CA TYR A 145 -12.55 -7.96 8.53
C TYR A 145 -12.54 -6.50 8.95
N TYR A 146 -13.38 -5.68 8.32
CA TYR A 146 -13.48 -4.25 8.61
C TYR A 146 -14.47 -3.96 9.72
N ARG A 147 -14.34 -2.82 10.38
CA ARG A 147 -15.19 -2.43 11.51
C ARG A 147 -16.68 -2.43 11.19
N ASP A 148 -17.04 -2.08 9.96
CA ASP A 148 -18.43 -2.04 9.49
C ASP A 148 -18.95 -3.42 9.09
N GLY A 149 -18.14 -4.48 9.25
CA GLY A 149 -18.51 -5.86 8.93
C GLY A 149 -18.24 -6.27 7.49
N GLU A 150 -17.77 -5.37 6.64
CA GLU A 150 -17.48 -5.73 5.26
C GLU A 150 -16.34 -6.74 5.17
N GLU A 151 -16.45 -7.68 4.21
CA GLU A 151 -15.40 -8.66 3.93
C GLU A 151 -14.19 -8.00 3.29
N ALA A 152 -13.01 -8.54 3.62
CA ALA A 152 -11.79 -8.24 2.89
C ALA A 152 -11.50 -9.34 1.88
N LEU A 153 -11.11 -8.94 0.69
CA LEU A 153 -10.50 -9.81 -0.29
C LEU A 153 -9.00 -9.77 -0.03
N VAL A 154 -8.39 -10.93 0.19
CA VAL A 154 -6.93 -11.03 0.29
C VAL A 154 -6.40 -11.30 -1.11
N MET A 155 -5.52 -10.43 -1.57
CA MET A 155 -4.88 -10.56 -2.88
C MET A 155 -3.38 -10.73 -2.69
N CYS A 156 -2.78 -11.55 -3.54
CA CYS A 156 -1.36 -11.85 -3.46
C CYS A 156 -0.73 -11.94 -4.84
N LYS A 157 0.53 -11.52 -4.91
CA LYS A 157 1.35 -11.57 -6.12
C LYS A 157 2.64 -12.31 -5.81
N ARG A 158 3.04 -13.24 -6.70
CA ARG A 158 4.37 -13.82 -6.68
C ARG A 158 5.33 -12.95 -7.47
N PHE A 159 6.53 -12.82 -6.95
CA PHE A 159 7.60 -12.17 -7.69
C PHE A 159 8.39 -13.15 -8.54
#